data_546fc7e4de2e43ba9abba72b452779a8
#
_entry.id   546fc7e4de2e43ba9abba72b452779a8
#
_cell.length_a   1.000
_cell.length_b   1.000
_cell.length_c   1.000
_cell.angle_alpha   90.00
_cell.angle_beta   90.00
_cell.angle_gamma   90.00
#
_symmetry.space_group_name_H-M   'P 1'
#
loop_
_entity.id
_entity.type
_entity.pdbx_description
1 polymer ?
#
loop_
_entity_poly.entity_id
_entity_poly.type
_entity_poly.pdbx_seq_one_letter_code
_entity_poly.pdbx_strand_id
1 'polypeptide(L)'
;MAYDLIIKGGTIYDGNGTEPITGDVAVKDGRIAAIGTNLGEADRVIDAAGAIVTPGFLDLHTHYDGQVSWDADLQPSVNHGVTTAVMGSCGVGFAPVLPKDHDRLVRLMEGVEDIPGTALAEGLTWNWESFADYMDAIDFPHTIDYAAQIVHDPLRVYVMGDRAVSDEPATAEDIAKMRELTRAALEAGAVGFSTGRSDVHRTADGDWTPASEATKEELVGIAEAFKGLDHGVLQAVNDFDLERGDPTAFDREFDLLEAFAGAAGGRPFSLSLMQRDFAPKQWRNILARAEAAKDKGINMRLQTAPRGIGVILGLQCTFHPFIGFPSYKRISHLPLEERVDAMRDPDFKEQLLSETSEKVAGDGTAIPPLADILLQQIDFISCKMFKLGENPDYEQSVEASVYKMAQADGVTPLSKIYDILLEKDGQEFLYFPIYNYTDLNYSAVHEMMTHPQAIMGLSDGGAHVGTVCDASFPTYLLCHWARDRKQGPQIPLARAVQMLTSEIADYVGFTDRGRLEVGKKANINVIDHKNLRLHAPHMVKDLPAGGQRLLQEATGYIATVVDGKVVVEHDKLTGLRPGRLVRLGQKAA
;
A
#
# COMPACT_ATOMS: atom_id res chain seq x y z
N MET A 1 18.26 -28.44 25.90
CA MET A 1 16.93 -27.83 26.08
C MET A 1 16.19 -28.00 24.78
N ALA A 2 14.93 -28.42 24.79
CA ALA A 2 14.14 -28.51 23.56
C ALA A 2 13.85 -27.12 23.03
N TYR A 3 13.78 -26.97 21.70
CA TYR A 3 13.33 -25.77 21.05
C TYR A 3 11.81 -25.61 21.15
N ASP A 4 11.30 -24.41 20.98
CA ASP A 4 9.85 -24.17 20.98
C ASP A 4 9.24 -24.60 19.63
N LEU A 5 9.98 -24.34 18.54
CA LEU A 5 9.58 -24.67 17.18
C LEU A 5 10.81 -25.08 16.34
N ILE A 6 10.65 -26.10 15.51
CA ILE A 6 11.58 -26.40 14.41
C ILE A 6 10.80 -26.39 13.09
N ILE A 7 11.29 -25.63 12.12
CA ILE A 7 10.90 -25.69 10.70
C ILE A 7 11.91 -26.61 10.02
N LYS A 8 11.47 -27.76 9.50
CA LYS A 8 12.34 -28.88 9.14
C LYS A 8 12.41 -29.12 7.65
N GLY A 9 13.63 -29.23 7.11
CA GLY A 9 13.90 -29.75 5.75
C GLY A 9 13.53 -28.80 4.61
N GLY A 10 13.37 -27.50 4.88
CA GLY A 10 13.01 -26.53 3.86
C GLY A 10 14.19 -26.00 3.06
N THR A 11 13.91 -25.36 1.92
CA THR A 11 14.88 -24.59 1.16
C THR A 11 14.91 -23.16 1.73
N ILE A 12 15.98 -22.81 2.44
CA ILE A 12 16.12 -21.58 3.20
C ILE A 12 16.69 -20.48 2.28
N TYR A 13 15.91 -19.40 2.12
CA TYR A 13 16.30 -18.12 1.55
C TYR A 13 16.47 -17.13 2.71
N ASP A 14 17.71 -16.81 3.04
CA ASP A 14 18.05 -16.07 4.27
C ASP A 14 17.67 -14.59 4.28
N GLY A 15 17.24 -14.05 3.15
CA GLY A 15 16.93 -12.63 2.97
C GLY A 15 18.12 -11.77 2.49
N ASN A 16 19.32 -12.33 2.34
CA ASN A 16 20.49 -11.60 1.86
C ASN A 16 20.70 -11.66 0.34
N GLY A 17 19.79 -12.32 -0.40
CA GLY A 17 19.95 -12.53 -1.84
C GLY A 17 21.00 -13.58 -2.20
N THR A 18 21.44 -14.37 -1.23
CA THR A 18 22.44 -15.43 -1.41
C THR A 18 21.82 -16.71 -1.98
N GLU A 19 22.65 -17.64 -2.43
CA GLU A 19 22.18 -18.98 -2.84
C GLU A 19 21.51 -19.69 -1.66
N PRO A 20 20.34 -20.32 -1.90
CA PRO A 20 19.61 -20.99 -0.83
C PRO A 20 20.31 -22.24 -0.34
N ILE A 21 20.03 -22.63 0.89
CA ILE A 21 20.50 -23.89 1.48
C ILE A 21 19.31 -24.76 1.92
N THR A 22 19.47 -26.08 1.90
CA THR A 22 18.48 -26.98 2.51
C THR A 22 18.83 -27.20 3.96
N GLY A 23 17.87 -27.04 4.86
CA GLY A 23 18.12 -27.20 6.29
C GLY A 23 16.90 -26.98 7.17
N ASP A 24 17.16 -26.93 8.46
CA ASP A 24 16.19 -26.69 9.51
C ASP A 24 16.42 -25.31 10.13
N VAL A 25 15.36 -24.68 10.62
CA VAL A 25 15.40 -23.45 11.42
C VAL A 25 14.78 -23.75 12.78
N ALA A 26 15.55 -23.60 13.85
CA ALA A 26 15.08 -23.78 15.22
C ALA A 26 14.81 -22.43 15.89
N VAL A 27 13.71 -22.37 16.63
CA VAL A 27 13.24 -21.16 17.33
C VAL A 27 13.18 -21.46 18.83
N LYS A 28 13.66 -20.50 19.63
CA LYS A 28 13.57 -20.51 21.09
C LYS A 28 13.30 -19.09 21.59
N ASP A 29 12.33 -18.96 22.49
CA ASP A 29 11.98 -17.68 23.14
C ASP A 29 11.76 -16.54 22.10
N GLY A 30 11.01 -16.83 21.03
CA GLY A 30 10.69 -15.87 19.98
C GLY A 30 11.83 -15.52 19.03
N ARG A 31 13.01 -16.14 19.16
CA ARG A 31 14.20 -15.86 18.34
C ARG A 31 14.68 -17.09 17.59
N ILE A 32 15.34 -16.85 16.46
CA ILE A 32 16.06 -17.88 15.71
C ILE A 32 17.25 -18.33 16.58
N ALA A 33 17.23 -19.57 17.04
CA ALA A 33 18.23 -20.14 17.93
C ALA A 33 19.31 -20.91 17.19
N ALA A 34 18.97 -21.56 16.08
CA ALA A 34 19.90 -22.28 15.23
C ALA A 34 19.38 -22.43 13.80
N ILE A 35 20.31 -22.53 12.84
CA ILE A 35 20.05 -22.88 11.45
C ILE A 35 21.05 -23.96 11.07
N GLY A 36 20.58 -25.10 10.52
CA GLY A 36 21.45 -26.22 10.18
C GLY A 36 20.66 -27.47 9.83
N THR A 37 21.21 -28.63 10.14
CA THR A 37 20.56 -29.93 9.95
C THR A 37 20.57 -30.72 11.22
N ASN A 38 19.52 -31.53 11.45
CA ASN A 38 19.40 -32.39 12.65
C ASN A 38 19.49 -31.62 13.98
N LEU A 39 18.74 -30.52 14.11
CA LEU A 39 18.81 -29.61 15.25
C LEU A 39 18.26 -30.16 16.57
N GLY A 40 17.71 -31.39 16.57
CA GLY A 40 17.21 -32.05 17.78
C GLY A 40 15.69 -32.03 17.90
N GLU A 41 15.18 -31.87 19.14
CA GLU A 41 13.77 -31.92 19.48
C GLU A 41 13.17 -30.52 19.72
N ALA A 42 11.89 -30.37 19.44
CA ALA A 42 11.10 -29.15 19.68
C ALA A 42 9.69 -29.53 20.16
N ASP A 43 9.05 -28.61 20.87
CA ASP A 43 7.64 -28.75 21.27
C ASP A 43 6.71 -28.83 20.05
N ARG A 44 7.07 -28.13 18.97
CA ARG A 44 6.35 -28.11 17.68
C ARG A 44 7.32 -28.28 16.52
N VAL A 45 6.91 -29.06 15.51
CA VAL A 45 7.66 -29.21 14.26
C VAL A 45 6.75 -28.87 13.08
N ILE A 46 7.24 -28.04 12.17
CA ILE A 46 6.61 -27.76 10.86
C ILE A 46 7.46 -28.47 9.81
N ASP A 47 6.85 -29.39 9.07
CA ASP A 47 7.48 -30.00 7.90
C ASP A 47 7.51 -29.01 6.74
N ALA A 48 8.70 -28.61 6.33
CA ALA A 48 8.94 -27.71 5.21
C ALA A 48 9.57 -28.41 3.99
N ALA A 49 9.54 -29.75 3.97
CA ALA A 49 10.10 -30.49 2.83
C ALA A 49 9.40 -30.09 1.51
N GLY A 50 10.21 -29.63 0.55
CA GLY A 50 9.70 -29.11 -0.73
C GLY A 50 9.18 -27.67 -0.71
N ALA A 51 9.11 -27.04 0.47
CA ALA A 51 8.75 -25.63 0.63
C ALA A 51 9.99 -24.73 0.72
N ILE A 52 9.78 -23.43 0.48
CA ILE A 52 10.78 -22.41 0.79
C ILE A 52 10.54 -21.88 2.21
N VAL A 53 11.64 -21.51 2.87
CA VAL A 53 11.63 -20.85 4.19
C VAL A 53 12.31 -19.51 4.02
N THR A 54 11.60 -18.43 4.36
CA THR A 54 12.08 -17.06 4.18
C THR A 54 11.91 -16.26 5.48
N PRO A 55 12.61 -15.14 5.67
CA PRO A 55 12.16 -14.16 6.67
C PRO A 55 10.71 -13.78 6.40
N GLY A 56 9.98 -13.40 7.44
CA GLY A 56 8.69 -12.76 7.29
C GLY A 56 8.82 -11.46 6.48
N PHE A 57 7.87 -11.17 5.59
CA PHE A 57 7.94 -10.00 4.73
C PHE A 57 7.66 -8.72 5.52
N LEU A 58 8.24 -7.63 5.03
CA LEU A 58 8.00 -6.29 5.53
C LEU A 58 7.23 -5.50 4.47
N ASP A 59 6.27 -4.72 4.93
CA ASP A 59 5.51 -3.81 4.09
C ASP A 59 5.83 -2.37 4.50
N LEU A 60 6.44 -1.61 3.58
CA LEU A 60 6.96 -0.28 3.86
C LEU A 60 5.89 0.82 3.71
N HIS A 61 4.78 0.53 3.05
CA HIS A 61 3.82 1.56 2.64
C HIS A 61 2.39 1.08 2.86
N THR A 62 1.84 1.39 4.04
CA THR A 62 0.49 0.99 4.44
C THR A 62 -0.26 2.14 5.12
N HIS A 63 -1.59 1.99 5.23
CA HIS A 63 -2.52 2.97 5.80
C HIS A 63 -3.39 2.33 6.90
N TYR A 64 -2.74 1.57 7.77
CA TYR A 64 -3.43 0.95 8.91
C TYR A 64 -3.70 1.93 10.07
N ASP A 65 -3.47 3.23 9.90
CA ASP A 65 -3.50 4.26 10.93
C ASP A 65 -4.82 4.32 11.72
N GLY A 66 -5.94 4.05 11.06
CA GLY A 66 -7.23 3.87 11.71
C GLY A 66 -7.50 2.41 12.05
N GLN A 67 -7.29 1.52 11.06
CA GLN A 67 -7.61 0.10 11.15
C GLN A 67 -6.91 -0.60 12.33
N VAL A 68 -5.70 -0.18 12.68
CA VAL A 68 -4.95 -0.68 13.86
C VAL A 68 -5.74 -0.56 15.16
N SER A 69 -6.72 0.34 15.26
CA SER A 69 -7.55 0.53 16.46
C SER A 69 -8.63 -0.54 16.62
N TRP A 70 -9.09 -1.18 15.54
CA TRP A 70 -10.20 -2.14 15.57
C TRP A 70 -9.90 -3.50 14.96
N ASP A 71 -8.91 -3.61 14.07
CA ASP A 71 -8.51 -4.88 13.44
C ASP A 71 -7.13 -5.31 13.93
N ALA A 72 -7.10 -6.22 14.90
CA ALA A 72 -5.86 -6.74 15.43
C ALA A 72 -5.15 -7.73 14.49
N ASP A 73 -5.77 -8.14 13.38
CA ASP A 73 -5.17 -9.06 12.42
C ASP A 73 -4.41 -8.33 11.31
N LEU A 74 -4.70 -7.05 11.09
CA LEU A 74 -4.11 -6.20 10.05
C LEU A 74 -4.18 -6.86 8.66
N GLN A 75 -5.40 -7.33 8.34
CA GLN A 75 -5.69 -7.79 7.00
C GLN A 75 -5.82 -6.59 6.04
N PRO A 76 -5.41 -6.74 4.78
CA PRO A 76 -5.02 -7.97 4.09
C PRO A 76 -3.52 -8.32 4.16
N SER A 77 -2.63 -7.48 4.68
CA SER A 77 -1.16 -7.70 4.61
C SER A 77 -0.72 -9.04 5.22
N VAL A 78 -1.32 -9.44 6.37
CA VAL A 78 -0.99 -10.72 7.02
C VAL A 78 -1.24 -11.94 6.14
N ASN A 79 -2.23 -11.88 5.23
CA ASN A 79 -2.59 -12.97 4.33
C ASN A 79 -1.54 -13.21 3.23
N HIS A 80 -0.60 -12.28 3.07
CA HIS A 80 0.45 -12.31 2.06
C HIS A 80 1.86 -12.47 2.66
N GLY A 81 1.94 -13.02 3.87
CA GLY A 81 3.22 -13.31 4.54
C GLY A 81 3.92 -12.09 5.14
N VAL A 82 3.25 -10.94 5.20
CA VAL A 82 3.76 -9.77 5.92
C VAL A 82 3.74 -10.05 7.41
N THR A 83 4.85 -9.76 8.06
CA THR A 83 5.03 -9.91 9.52
C THR A 83 5.35 -8.60 10.22
N THR A 84 5.61 -7.55 9.44
CA THR A 84 5.83 -6.18 9.93
C THR A 84 5.33 -5.20 8.91
N ALA A 85 4.37 -4.33 9.28
CA ALA A 85 3.85 -3.26 8.46
C ALA A 85 4.29 -1.89 8.97
N VAL A 86 4.63 -0.97 8.06
CA VAL A 86 4.91 0.44 8.36
C VAL A 86 3.74 1.26 7.88
N MET A 87 3.03 1.91 8.80
CA MET A 87 1.87 2.75 8.51
C MET A 87 2.20 4.25 8.65
N GLY A 88 1.26 5.10 8.26
CA GLY A 88 1.46 6.55 8.19
C GLY A 88 2.12 6.94 6.88
N SER A 89 1.70 6.37 5.77
CA SER A 89 2.19 6.73 4.44
C SER A 89 1.43 7.93 3.86
N CYS A 90 1.88 8.48 2.74
CA CYS A 90 1.24 9.56 1.97
C CYS A 90 0.96 10.86 2.76
N GLY A 91 1.43 11.00 4.00
CA GLY A 91 1.19 12.18 4.83
C GLY A 91 -0.18 12.20 5.53
N VAL A 92 -1.00 11.16 5.41
CA VAL A 92 -2.33 11.06 6.00
C VAL A 92 -2.37 10.12 7.20
N GLY A 93 -3.27 10.38 8.15
CA GLY A 93 -3.43 9.60 9.38
C GLY A 93 -4.24 10.34 10.44
N PHE A 94 -4.09 9.96 11.72
CA PHE A 94 -4.98 10.40 12.79
C PHE A 94 -4.26 11.04 13.99
N ALA A 95 -2.96 11.33 13.89
CA ALA A 95 -2.21 11.94 14.99
C ALA A 95 -1.05 12.83 14.49
N PRO A 96 -0.79 13.97 15.18
CA PRO A 96 -1.52 14.51 16.32
C PRO A 96 -2.89 15.10 15.94
N VAL A 97 -3.83 15.23 16.88
CA VAL A 97 -5.16 15.74 16.59
C VAL A 97 -5.80 16.43 17.81
N LEU A 98 -6.50 17.54 17.58
CA LEU A 98 -7.37 18.16 18.60
C LEU A 98 -8.79 17.60 18.47
N PRO A 99 -9.56 17.50 19.57
CA PRO A 99 -10.92 16.96 19.54
C PRO A 99 -11.86 17.64 18.53
N LYS A 100 -11.67 18.93 18.27
CA LYS A 100 -12.45 19.69 17.27
C LYS A 100 -12.17 19.31 15.83
N ASP A 101 -11.04 18.63 15.55
CA ASP A 101 -10.58 18.30 14.20
C ASP A 101 -10.75 16.82 13.86
N HIS A 102 -11.39 16.00 14.72
CA HIS A 102 -11.64 14.57 14.46
C HIS A 102 -12.37 14.35 13.15
N ASP A 103 -13.50 15.03 12.93
CA ASP A 103 -14.30 14.90 11.70
C ASP A 103 -13.50 15.33 10.46
N ARG A 104 -12.62 16.33 10.59
CA ARG A 104 -11.75 16.78 9.50
C ARG A 104 -10.79 15.67 9.07
N LEU A 105 -10.16 14.96 10.01
CA LEU A 105 -9.27 13.85 9.69
C LEU A 105 -10.02 12.62 9.17
N VAL A 106 -11.24 12.36 9.63
CA VAL A 106 -12.11 11.34 9.05
C VAL A 106 -12.38 11.64 7.57
N ARG A 107 -12.80 12.88 7.25
CA ARG A 107 -13.09 13.31 5.87
C ARG A 107 -11.83 13.32 4.99
N LEU A 108 -10.67 13.65 5.56
CA LEU A 108 -9.39 13.56 4.87
C LEU A 108 -9.09 12.10 4.46
N MET A 109 -9.15 11.17 5.43
CA MET A 109 -8.85 9.76 5.19
C MET A 109 -9.88 9.09 4.28
N GLU A 110 -11.17 9.43 4.41
CA GLU A 110 -12.22 8.95 3.52
C GLU A 110 -11.97 9.35 2.08
N GLY A 111 -11.54 10.58 1.84
CA GLY A 111 -11.29 11.09 0.50
C GLY A 111 -10.00 10.56 -0.13
N VAL A 112 -8.92 10.49 0.63
CA VAL A 112 -7.60 10.07 0.12
C VAL A 112 -7.52 8.55 0.00
N GLU A 113 -8.01 7.80 1.01
CA GLU A 113 -7.77 6.36 1.13
C GLU A 113 -9.01 5.50 0.85
N ASP A 114 -10.12 6.11 0.42
CA ASP A 114 -11.37 5.38 0.11
C ASP A 114 -11.81 4.44 1.26
N ILE A 115 -11.67 4.92 2.51
CA ILE A 115 -12.15 4.21 3.70
C ILE A 115 -13.47 4.84 4.12
N PRO A 116 -14.58 4.08 4.24
CA PRO A 116 -15.86 4.69 4.60
C PRO A 116 -15.80 5.50 5.90
N GLY A 117 -16.20 6.79 5.83
CA GLY A 117 -16.18 7.69 6.99
C GLY A 117 -16.98 7.16 8.19
N THR A 118 -18.06 6.42 7.94
CA THR A 118 -18.84 5.73 8.98
C THR A 118 -18.04 4.64 9.69
N ALA A 119 -17.21 3.90 8.96
CA ALA A 119 -16.32 2.89 9.55
C ALA A 119 -15.23 3.53 10.40
N LEU A 120 -14.65 4.63 9.94
CA LEU A 120 -13.67 5.42 10.70
C LEU A 120 -14.30 6.01 11.98
N ALA A 121 -15.48 6.62 11.85
CA ALA A 121 -16.17 7.25 12.99
C ALA A 121 -16.55 6.24 14.09
N GLU A 122 -16.92 5.01 13.75
CA GLU A 122 -17.22 3.93 14.70
C GLU A 122 -15.95 3.25 15.24
N GLY A 123 -14.93 3.06 14.38
CA GLY A 123 -13.74 2.27 14.71
C GLY A 123 -12.70 3.02 15.55
N LEU A 124 -12.62 4.36 15.41
CA LEU A 124 -11.62 5.17 16.09
C LEU A 124 -12.07 5.51 17.53
N THR A 125 -11.20 5.26 18.49
CA THR A 125 -11.49 5.50 19.92
C THR A 125 -11.15 6.91 20.38
N TRP A 126 -10.33 7.65 19.66
CA TRP A 126 -9.91 9.03 19.91
C TRP A 126 -9.41 9.29 21.35
N ASN A 127 -8.72 8.34 21.94
CA ASN A 127 -8.14 8.45 23.27
C ASN A 127 -6.70 9.00 23.26
N TRP A 128 -6.37 9.82 22.27
CA TRP A 128 -5.07 10.47 22.08
C TRP A 128 -5.25 11.93 21.60
N GLU A 129 -4.22 12.73 21.81
CA GLU A 129 -4.08 14.06 21.24
C GLU A 129 -2.71 14.22 20.57
N SER A 130 -1.62 13.93 21.31
CA SER A 130 -0.28 13.93 20.75
C SER A 130 0.00 12.64 19.98
N PHE A 131 1.09 12.65 19.16
CA PHE A 131 1.54 11.44 18.50
C PHE A 131 2.06 10.36 19.49
N ALA A 132 2.65 10.78 20.60
CA ALA A 132 3.06 9.84 21.66
C ALA A 132 1.86 9.16 22.31
N ASP A 133 0.78 9.90 22.60
CA ASP A 133 -0.47 9.31 23.11
C ASP A 133 -1.08 8.31 22.12
N TYR A 134 -1.04 8.64 20.81
CA TYR A 134 -1.50 7.72 19.77
C TYR A 134 -0.67 6.42 19.77
N MET A 135 0.66 6.53 19.83
CA MET A 135 1.54 5.36 19.91
C MET A 135 1.22 4.48 21.14
N ASP A 136 0.88 5.08 22.26
CA ASP A 136 0.48 4.35 23.48
C ASP A 136 -0.92 3.75 23.35
N ALA A 137 -1.84 4.45 22.70
CA ALA A 137 -3.22 4.00 22.50
C ALA A 137 -3.30 2.77 21.58
N ILE A 138 -2.44 2.69 20.56
CA ILE A 138 -2.42 1.56 19.62
C ILE A 138 -1.50 0.41 20.08
N ASP A 139 -0.72 0.55 21.15
CA ASP A 139 0.25 -0.45 21.63
C ASP A 139 -0.45 -1.60 22.38
N PHE A 140 -1.12 -2.46 21.62
CA PHE A 140 -1.73 -3.69 22.12
C PHE A 140 -1.46 -4.87 21.18
N PRO A 141 -1.74 -6.13 21.60
CA PRO A 141 -1.41 -7.32 20.83
C PRO A 141 -2.09 -7.39 19.46
N HIS A 142 -1.30 -7.52 18.39
CA HIS A 142 -1.74 -7.76 17.03
C HIS A 142 -1.18 -9.08 16.47
N THR A 143 -1.69 -9.52 15.35
CA THR A 143 -1.19 -10.73 14.67
C THR A 143 0.22 -10.54 14.13
N ILE A 144 0.52 -9.35 13.58
CA ILE A 144 1.84 -8.98 13.05
C ILE A 144 2.40 -7.76 13.79
N ASP A 145 3.70 -7.53 13.65
CA ASP A 145 4.32 -6.30 14.12
C ASP A 145 3.92 -5.12 13.23
N TYR A 146 3.89 -3.94 13.80
CA TYR A 146 3.60 -2.70 13.07
C TYR A 146 4.42 -1.55 13.62
N ALA A 147 4.62 -0.53 12.81
CA ALA A 147 5.38 0.65 13.15
C ALA A 147 4.71 1.89 12.52
N ALA A 148 4.76 3.04 13.19
CA ALA A 148 4.08 4.22 12.73
C ALA A 148 5.04 5.36 12.38
N GLN A 149 4.73 6.10 11.32
CA GLN A 149 5.34 7.37 10.97
C GLN A 149 4.44 8.51 11.46
N ILE A 150 5.03 9.63 11.90
CA ILE A 150 4.26 10.86 12.06
C ILE A 150 3.97 11.45 10.68
N VAL A 151 2.76 11.96 10.47
CA VAL A 151 2.21 12.30 9.16
C VAL A 151 1.93 13.79 9.04
N HIS A 152 2.14 14.35 7.84
CA HIS A 152 2.19 15.79 7.64
C HIS A 152 0.83 16.48 7.74
N ASP A 153 -0.22 15.92 7.13
CA ASP A 153 -1.55 16.56 7.10
C ASP A 153 -2.13 16.77 8.51
N PRO A 154 -2.21 15.76 9.38
CA PRO A 154 -2.61 15.95 10.77
C PRO A 154 -1.72 16.90 11.55
N LEU A 155 -0.39 16.82 11.34
CA LEU A 155 0.57 17.71 12.00
C LEU A 155 0.30 19.17 11.64
N ARG A 156 0.06 19.45 10.35
CA ARG A 156 -0.24 20.79 9.84
C ARG A 156 -1.58 21.30 10.37
N VAL A 157 -2.61 20.45 10.38
CA VAL A 157 -3.93 20.79 10.96
C VAL A 157 -3.81 21.07 12.45
N TYR A 158 -3.06 20.27 13.19
CA TYR A 158 -2.86 20.44 14.63
C TYR A 158 -2.20 21.79 14.99
N VAL A 159 -1.22 22.23 14.19
CA VAL A 159 -0.46 23.46 14.44
C VAL A 159 -1.18 24.69 13.89
N MET A 160 -1.75 24.62 12.70
CA MET A 160 -2.29 25.77 11.98
C MET A 160 -3.81 25.91 12.07
N GLY A 161 -4.52 24.84 12.49
CA GLY A 161 -5.99 24.84 12.53
C GLY A 161 -6.60 25.09 11.14
N ASP A 162 -7.55 26.04 11.05
CA ASP A 162 -8.25 26.36 9.80
C ASP A 162 -7.33 26.93 8.71
N ARG A 163 -6.19 27.51 9.09
CA ARG A 163 -5.18 27.96 8.12
C ARG A 163 -4.51 26.81 7.36
N ALA A 164 -4.52 25.59 7.92
CA ALA A 164 -3.94 24.42 7.26
C ALA A 164 -4.66 24.02 5.97
N VAL A 165 -5.95 24.34 5.88
CA VAL A 165 -6.84 24.03 4.74
C VAL A 165 -7.15 25.23 3.87
N SER A 166 -6.51 26.36 4.15
CA SER A 166 -6.48 27.55 3.28
C SER A 166 -5.15 27.60 2.52
N ASP A 167 -5.06 28.42 1.50
CA ASP A 167 -3.82 28.60 0.74
C ASP A 167 -2.72 29.36 1.50
N GLU A 168 -2.82 29.44 2.83
CA GLU A 168 -1.86 30.15 3.67
C GLU A 168 -0.59 29.31 3.90
N PRO A 169 0.60 29.83 3.61
CA PRO A 169 1.84 29.16 3.96
C PRO A 169 2.05 29.14 5.48
N ALA A 170 2.76 28.13 5.97
CA ALA A 170 3.17 28.07 7.36
C ALA A 170 4.13 29.22 7.72
N THR A 171 3.91 29.86 8.87
CA THR A 171 4.83 30.86 9.41
C THR A 171 6.09 30.20 9.98
N ALA A 172 7.12 30.99 10.29
CA ALA A 172 8.33 30.48 10.94
C ALA A 172 8.04 29.84 12.32
N GLU A 173 7.05 30.35 13.03
CA GLU A 173 6.56 29.81 14.32
C GLU A 173 5.83 28.48 14.10
N ASP A 174 4.98 28.38 13.10
CA ASP A 174 4.29 27.13 12.73
C ASP A 174 5.32 26.03 12.39
N ILE A 175 6.31 26.36 11.55
CA ILE A 175 7.38 25.45 11.14
C ILE A 175 8.21 25.00 12.36
N ALA A 176 8.56 25.94 13.26
CA ALA A 176 9.28 25.60 14.48
C ALA A 176 8.48 24.64 15.37
N LYS A 177 7.14 24.83 15.45
CA LYS A 177 6.26 23.96 16.23
C LYS A 177 6.10 22.59 15.57
N MET A 178 5.91 22.51 14.26
CA MET A 178 5.86 21.22 13.52
C MET A 178 7.17 20.45 13.69
N ARG A 179 8.33 21.11 13.62
CA ARG A 179 9.64 20.50 13.88
C ARG A 179 9.75 19.94 15.30
N GLU A 180 9.31 20.71 16.32
CA GLU A 180 9.31 20.26 17.72
C GLU A 180 8.44 19.00 17.91
N LEU A 181 7.23 18.99 17.36
CA LEU A 181 6.31 17.86 17.46
C LEU A 181 6.83 16.63 16.70
N THR A 182 7.41 16.82 15.51
CA THR A 182 8.06 15.74 14.77
C THR A 182 9.22 15.15 15.56
N ARG A 183 10.05 16.00 16.20
CA ARG A 183 11.14 15.53 17.06
C ARG A 183 10.61 14.72 18.25
N ALA A 184 9.58 15.19 18.91
CA ALA A 184 8.94 14.47 20.02
C ALA A 184 8.37 13.12 19.60
N ALA A 185 7.75 13.04 18.40
CA ALA A 185 7.26 11.79 17.85
C ALA A 185 8.39 10.78 17.58
N LEU A 186 9.50 11.21 17.00
CA LEU A 186 10.67 10.37 16.77
C LEU A 186 11.27 9.86 18.08
N GLU A 187 11.34 10.71 19.10
CA GLU A 187 11.83 10.34 20.45
C GLU A 187 10.83 9.40 21.18
N ALA A 188 9.53 9.48 20.86
CA ALA A 188 8.51 8.52 21.34
C ALA A 188 8.57 7.16 20.62
N GLY A 189 9.34 7.05 19.54
CA GLY A 189 9.55 5.79 18.83
C GLY A 189 8.97 5.72 17.43
N ALA A 190 8.48 6.83 16.86
CA ALA A 190 8.08 6.87 15.46
C ALA A 190 9.24 6.43 14.56
N VAL A 191 8.91 5.65 13.52
CA VAL A 191 9.94 5.16 12.58
C VAL A 191 10.26 6.17 11.48
N GLY A 192 9.52 7.28 11.39
CA GLY A 192 9.77 8.29 10.38
C GLY A 192 8.73 9.39 10.32
N PHE A 193 8.79 10.14 9.22
CA PHE A 193 7.83 11.17 8.83
C PHE A 193 7.45 11.00 7.36
N SER A 194 6.17 11.17 7.05
CA SER A 194 5.69 11.12 5.66
C SER A 194 4.94 12.38 5.25
N THR A 195 4.97 12.68 3.94
CA THR A 195 4.22 13.77 3.32
C THR A 195 3.64 13.33 1.97
N GLY A 196 2.46 13.86 1.64
CA GLY A 196 1.80 13.69 0.35
C GLY A 196 1.80 15.02 -0.44
N ARG A 197 2.23 14.93 -1.71
CA ARG A 197 2.20 16.04 -2.68
C ARG A 197 1.63 15.49 -3.98
N SER A 198 0.34 15.18 -3.94
CA SER A 198 -0.35 14.55 -5.06
C SER A 198 -1.61 15.32 -5.42
N ASP A 199 -1.72 15.64 -6.71
CA ASP A 199 -2.89 16.34 -7.26
C ASP A 199 -4.15 15.47 -7.26
N VAL A 200 -4.00 14.14 -7.14
CA VAL A 200 -5.13 13.21 -7.09
C VAL A 200 -5.66 12.97 -5.68
N HIS A 201 -4.90 13.33 -4.65
CA HIS A 201 -5.37 13.21 -3.26
C HIS A 201 -6.29 14.37 -2.90
N ARG A 202 -7.51 14.04 -2.48
CA ARG A 202 -8.56 15.00 -2.09
C ARG A 202 -9.25 14.54 -0.83
N THR A 203 -9.77 15.50 -0.07
CA THR A 203 -10.70 15.19 1.02
C THR A 203 -12.03 14.66 0.45
N ALA A 204 -12.89 14.11 1.30
CA ALA A 204 -14.25 13.70 0.91
C ALA A 204 -15.09 14.86 0.37
N ASP A 205 -14.72 16.12 0.63
CA ASP A 205 -15.36 17.31 0.10
C ASP A 205 -14.78 17.73 -1.27
N GLY A 206 -13.72 17.05 -1.75
CA GLY A 206 -13.02 17.37 -2.99
C GLY A 206 -11.95 18.45 -2.85
N ASP A 207 -11.67 18.93 -1.63
CA ASP A 207 -10.62 19.90 -1.36
C ASP A 207 -9.23 19.26 -1.39
N TRP A 208 -8.20 20.10 -1.56
CA TRP A 208 -6.80 19.69 -1.45
C TRP A 208 -6.48 19.18 -0.04
N THR A 209 -5.55 18.22 0.05
CA THR A 209 -5.04 17.79 1.37
C THR A 209 -4.22 18.92 2.00
N PRO A 210 -4.22 19.04 3.33
CA PRO A 210 -3.61 20.18 4.03
C PRO A 210 -2.14 20.43 3.66
N ALA A 211 -1.35 19.38 3.40
CA ALA A 211 0.08 19.49 3.13
C ALA A 211 0.47 19.48 1.65
N SER A 212 -0.49 19.31 0.72
CA SER A 212 -0.20 19.14 -0.72
C SER A 212 0.66 20.26 -1.30
N GLU A 213 0.43 21.50 -0.87
CA GLU A 213 1.14 22.70 -1.31
C GLU A 213 2.13 23.26 -0.26
N ALA A 214 2.53 22.43 0.72
CA ALA A 214 3.49 22.85 1.74
C ALA A 214 4.77 23.39 1.10
N THR A 215 5.27 24.51 1.63
CA THR A 215 6.44 25.19 1.07
C THR A 215 7.73 24.40 1.30
N LYS A 216 8.76 24.73 0.50
CA LYS A 216 10.12 24.19 0.70
C LYS A 216 10.63 24.46 2.12
N GLU A 217 10.39 25.68 2.63
CA GLU A 217 10.82 26.10 3.96
C GLU A 217 10.15 25.26 5.06
N GLU A 218 8.87 24.92 4.90
CA GLU A 218 8.12 24.07 5.80
C GLU A 218 8.71 22.66 5.86
N LEU A 219 8.87 22.02 4.70
CA LEU A 219 9.43 20.67 4.61
C LEU A 219 10.86 20.60 5.13
N VAL A 220 11.73 21.55 4.75
CA VAL A 220 13.12 21.64 5.25
C VAL A 220 13.13 21.83 6.77
N GLY A 221 12.26 22.71 7.29
CA GLY A 221 12.15 22.96 8.72
C GLY A 221 11.73 21.74 9.51
N ILE A 222 10.77 20.95 8.99
CA ILE A 222 10.34 19.68 9.61
C ILE A 222 11.47 18.64 9.55
N ALA A 223 12.16 18.51 8.41
CA ALA A 223 13.26 17.55 8.25
C ALA A 223 14.43 17.80 9.24
N GLU A 224 14.63 19.04 9.68
CA GLU A 224 15.63 19.35 10.70
C GLU A 224 15.38 18.65 12.05
N ALA A 225 14.15 18.16 12.31
CA ALA A 225 13.85 17.36 13.49
C ALA A 225 14.70 16.08 13.58
N PHE A 226 15.18 15.57 12.46
CA PHE A 226 15.99 14.35 12.40
C PHE A 226 17.47 14.56 12.75
N LYS A 227 17.96 15.80 12.76
CA LYS A 227 19.38 16.08 13.03
C LYS A 227 19.81 15.53 14.40
N GLY A 228 20.90 14.76 14.40
CA GLY A 228 21.47 14.17 15.60
C GLY A 228 20.76 12.91 16.10
N LEU A 229 19.74 12.40 15.40
CA LEU A 229 19.18 11.08 15.65
C LEU A 229 19.90 10.02 14.79
N ASP A 230 19.97 8.79 15.32
CA ASP A 230 20.52 7.61 14.64
C ASP A 230 19.43 6.77 13.95
N HIS A 231 18.16 7.15 14.07
CA HIS A 231 16.99 6.46 13.54
C HIS A 231 16.05 7.44 12.83
N GLY A 232 15.02 6.88 12.20
CA GLY A 232 13.98 7.58 11.48
C GLY A 232 14.26 7.70 9.98
N VAL A 233 13.18 7.60 9.19
CA VAL A 233 13.21 7.76 7.73
C VAL A 233 12.23 8.85 7.31
N LEU A 234 12.45 9.42 6.13
CA LEU A 234 11.52 10.33 5.49
C LEU A 234 10.87 9.65 4.29
N GLN A 235 9.62 9.96 4.04
CA GLN A 235 8.85 9.46 2.91
C GLN A 235 8.10 10.58 2.24
N ALA A 236 8.03 10.57 0.90
CA ALA A 236 7.14 11.43 0.13
C ALA A 236 6.46 10.65 -1.00
N VAL A 237 5.22 11.00 -1.27
CA VAL A 237 4.54 10.69 -2.52
C VAL A 237 4.38 11.98 -3.30
N ASN A 238 4.68 11.97 -4.61
CA ASN A 238 4.60 13.15 -5.45
C ASN A 238 4.24 12.76 -6.89
N ASP A 239 3.31 13.48 -7.49
CA ASP A 239 2.95 13.35 -8.91
C ASP A 239 3.58 14.42 -9.81
N PHE A 240 4.34 15.35 -9.21
CA PHE A 240 5.06 16.42 -9.91
C PHE A 240 4.15 17.40 -10.65
N ASP A 241 3.01 17.73 -10.07
CA ASP A 241 2.01 18.67 -10.63
C ASP A 241 1.58 18.32 -12.06
N LEU A 242 1.48 17.06 -12.41
CA LEU A 242 1.20 16.59 -13.77
C LEU A 242 -0.15 17.09 -14.29
N GLU A 243 -1.15 17.21 -13.42
CA GLU A 243 -2.48 17.68 -13.81
C GLU A 243 -2.49 19.17 -14.23
N ARG A 244 -1.56 19.96 -13.70
CA ARG A 244 -1.48 21.40 -13.99
C ARG A 244 -0.80 21.72 -15.33
N GLY A 245 -0.14 20.74 -15.94
CA GLY A 245 0.50 20.89 -17.25
C GLY A 245 1.68 21.86 -17.28
N ASP A 246 2.27 22.22 -16.15
CA ASP A 246 3.47 23.07 -16.06
C ASP A 246 4.73 22.24 -16.35
N PRO A 247 5.43 22.48 -17.47
CA PRO A 247 6.62 21.71 -17.82
C PRO A 247 7.81 21.95 -16.87
N THR A 248 7.77 23.00 -16.03
CA THR A 248 8.83 23.31 -15.05
C THR A 248 8.54 22.70 -13.68
N ALA A 249 7.35 22.17 -13.46
CA ALA A 249 6.91 21.61 -12.18
C ALA A 249 7.82 20.48 -11.72
N PHE A 250 8.23 19.57 -12.62
CA PHE A 250 9.08 18.44 -12.28
C PHE A 250 10.38 18.87 -11.57
N ASP A 251 11.13 19.80 -12.17
CA ASP A 251 12.42 20.22 -11.60
C ASP A 251 12.21 21.00 -10.29
N ARG A 252 11.20 21.86 -10.21
CA ARG A 252 10.87 22.60 -8.99
C ARG A 252 10.51 21.66 -7.84
N GLU A 253 9.62 20.71 -8.08
CA GLU A 253 9.20 19.72 -7.09
C GLU A 253 10.34 18.80 -6.68
N PHE A 254 11.15 18.34 -7.63
CA PHE A 254 12.30 17.52 -7.30
C PHE A 254 13.36 18.27 -6.49
N ASP A 255 13.64 19.54 -6.82
CA ASP A 255 14.57 20.39 -6.04
C ASP A 255 14.06 20.62 -4.61
N LEU A 256 12.74 20.72 -4.41
CA LEU A 256 12.13 20.82 -3.10
C LEU A 256 12.34 19.52 -2.31
N LEU A 257 12.06 18.36 -2.91
CA LEU A 257 12.24 17.04 -2.28
C LEU A 257 13.72 16.75 -1.98
N GLU A 258 14.64 17.13 -2.86
CA GLU A 258 16.08 17.01 -2.64
C GLU A 258 16.54 17.87 -1.45
N ALA A 259 16.02 19.10 -1.33
CA ALA A 259 16.29 19.96 -0.18
C ALA A 259 15.71 19.40 1.13
N PHE A 260 14.48 18.86 1.08
CA PHE A 260 13.84 18.18 2.20
C PHE A 260 14.70 17.00 2.71
N ALA A 261 15.07 16.09 1.81
CA ALA A 261 15.93 14.95 2.15
C ALA A 261 17.30 15.38 2.68
N GLY A 262 17.91 16.41 2.06
CA GLY A 262 19.21 16.93 2.46
C GLY A 262 19.24 17.57 3.86
N ALA A 263 18.11 18.11 4.32
CA ALA A 263 17.99 18.74 5.63
C ALA A 263 17.93 17.75 6.80
N ALA A 264 17.68 16.48 6.54
CA ALA A 264 17.46 15.45 7.56
C ALA A 264 18.74 14.87 8.21
N GLY A 265 19.90 15.47 7.96
CA GLY A 265 21.15 15.03 8.60
C GLY A 265 21.64 13.65 8.17
N GLY A 266 21.39 13.26 6.90
CA GLY A 266 21.82 11.99 6.32
C GLY A 266 20.87 10.82 6.55
N ARG A 267 19.67 11.08 7.08
CA ARG A 267 18.64 10.04 7.25
C ARG A 267 18.12 9.59 5.89
N PRO A 268 17.70 8.31 5.76
CA PRO A 268 17.15 7.80 4.52
C PRO A 268 15.85 8.53 4.13
N PHE A 269 15.67 8.76 2.84
CA PHE A 269 14.46 9.31 2.26
C PHE A 269 13.96 8.39 1.16
N SER A 270 12.65 8.17 1.06
CA SER A 270 12.05 7.46 -0.05
C SER A 270 10.97 8.29 -0.76
N LEU A 271 10.93 8.12 -2.08
CA LEU A 271 10.00 8.77 -2.99
C LEU A 271 9.28 7.72 -3.83
N SER A 272 7.99 7.92 -4.10
CA SER A 272 7.23 7.08 -5.03
C SER A 272 7.79 7.15 -6.46
N LEU A 273 7.94 5.98 -7.10
CA LEU A 273 8.40 5.85 -8.49
C LEU A 273 7.38 5.05 -9.29
N MET A 274 6.72 5.73 -10.22
CA MET A 274 5.67 5.15 -11.05
C MET A 274 5.80 5.63 -12.49
N GLN A 275 5.45 4.75 -13.45
CA GLN A 275 5.23 5.15 -14.83
C GLN A 275 3.81 5.71 -14.97
N ARG A 276 3.67 6.89 -15.57
CA ARG A 276 2.41 7.61 -15.75
C ARG A 276 2.08 7.80 -17.23
N ASP A 277 0.82 7.61 -17.61
CA ASP A 277 0.39 7.73 -19.02
C ASP A 277 0.64 9.13 -19.58
N PHE A 278 0.39 10.17 -18.78
CA PHE A 278 0.58 11.57 -19.21
C PHE A 278 2.05 11.97 -19.31
N ALA A 279 2.96 11.23 -18.66
CA ALA A 279 4.40 11.46 -18.69
C ALA A 279 5.18 10.13 -18.73
N PRO A 280 5.07 9.35 -19.81
CA PRO A 280 5.49 7.95 -19.85
C PRO A 280 6.99 7.71 -19.65
N LYS A 281 7.82 8.74 -19.74
CA LYS A 281 9.28 8.68 -19.53
C LYS A 281 9.75 9.40 -18.26
N GLN A 282 8.86 10.04 -17.50
CA GLN A 282 9.24 10.85 -16.34
C GLN A 282 9.96 10.02 -15.26
N TRP A 283 9.56 8.77 -15.07
CA TRP A 283 10.21 7.87 -14.12
C TRP A 283 11.73 7.71 -14.36
N ARG A 284 12.20 7.79 -15.61
CA ARG A 284 13.65 7.80 -15.91
C ARG A 284 14.33 9.07 -15.45
N ASN A 285 13.64 10.22 -15.53
CA ASN A 285 14.16 11.47 -14.99
C ASN A 285 14.25 11.41 -13.44
N ILE A 286 13.24 10.78 -12.79
CA ILE A 286 13.28 10.56 -11.34
C ILE A 286 14.49 9.69 -10.96
N LEU A 287 14.72 8.58 -11.68
CA LEU A 287 15.90 7.73 -11.46
C LEU A 287 17.21 8.53 -11.59
N ALA A 288 17.38 9.27 -12.68
CA ALA A 288 18.59 10.06 -12.93
C ALA A 288 18.82 11.14 -11.86
N ARG A 289 17.74 11.80 -11.39
CA ARG A 289 17.82 12.79 -10.32
C ARG A 289 18.16 12.13 -8.97
N ALA A 290 17.63 10.94 -8.68
CA ALA A 290 17.96 10.20 -7.46
C ALA A 290 19.41 9.69 -7.47
N GLU A 291 19.94 9.27 -8.63
CA GLU A 291 21.36 8.95 -8.76
C GLU A 291 22.26 10.17 -8.48
N ALA A 292 21.91 11.33 -9.07
CA ALA A 292 22.63 12.57 -8.84
C ALA A 292 22.55 13.04 -7.37
N ALA A 293 21.42 12.81 -6.68
CA ALA A 293 21.26 13.11 -5.27
C ALA A 293 22.16 12.23 -4.40
N LYS A 294 22.33 10.95 -4.75
CA LYS A 294 23.26 10.03 -4.08
C LYS A 294 24.71 10.54 -4.17
N ASP A 295 25.12 11.07 -5.32
CA ASP A 295 26.48 11.66 -5.48
C ASP A 295 26.70 12.88 -4.59
N LYS A 296 25.62 13.55 -4.16
CA LYS A 296 25.64 14.64 -3.17
C LYS A 296 25.58 14.13 -1.71
N GLY A 297 25.59 12.82 -1.50
CA GLY A 297 25.49 12.20 -0.17
C GLY A 297 24.08 12.09 0.40
N ILE A 298 23.04 12.29 -0.41
CA ILE A 298 21.65 12.14 -0.02
C ILE A 298 21.25 10.66 -0.21
N ASN A 299 20.84 10.00 0.88
CA ASN A 299 20.37 8.61 0.82
C ASN A 299 18.91 8.54 0.34
N MET A 300 18.73 8.64 -0.98
CA MET A 300 17.42 8.59 -1.61
C MET A 300 17.13 7.19 -2.15
N ARG A 301 15.97 6.64 -1.77
CA ARG A 301 15.40 5.41 -2.29
C ARG A 301 14.12 5.70 -3.06
N LEU A 302 13.76 4.81 -3.97
CA LEU A 302 12.59 4.96 -4.82
C LEU A 302 11.64 3.79 -4.58
N GLN A 303 10.48 4.07 -4.03
CA GLN A 303 9.46 3.04 -3.78
C GLN A 303 8.82 2.61 -5.09
N THR A 304 8.86 1.32 -5.36
CA THR A 304 8.32 0.70 -6.57
C THR A 304 7.30 -0.37 -6.24
N ALA A 305 6.29 -0.50 -7.10
CA ALA A 305 5.30 -1.56 -7.05
C ALA A 305 5.67 -2.68 -8.04
N PRO A 306 5.39 -3.95 -7.74
CA PRO A 306 5.75 -5.07 -8.63
C PRO A 306 4.76 -5.28 -9.77
N ARG A 307 3.70 -4.48 -9.86
CA ARG A 307 2.71 -4.52 -10.95
C ARG A 307 2.13 -3.15 -11.24
N GLY A 308 1.18 -3.10 -12.17
CA GLY A 308 0.36 -1.91 -12.34
C GLY A 308 -0.36 -1.58 -11.04
N ILE A 309 -0.25 -0.34 -10.59
CA ILE A 309 -1.11 0.22 -9.55
C ILE A 309 -2.42 0.57 -10.25
N GLY A 310 -3.51 -0.04 -9.82
CA GLY A 310 -4.75 0.12 -10.56
C GLY A 310 -6.00 -0.13 -9.73
N VAL A 311 -7.10 0.37 -10.26
CA VAL A 311 -8.41 0.21 -9.63
C VAL A 311 -9.12 -1.05 -10.11
N ILE A 312 -9.79 -1.69 -9.19
CA ILE A 312 -10.76 -2.75 -9.43
C ILE A 312 -12.13 -2.10 -9.60
N LEU A 313 -12.78 -2.35 -10.72
CA LEU A 313 -14.06 -1.77 -11.07
C LEU A 313 -15.13 -2.87 -11.02
N GLY A 314 -16.21 -2.62 -10.28
CA GLY A 314 -17.28 -3.58 -10.12
C GLY A 314 -18.54 -2.94 -9.54
N LEU A 315 -19.71 -3.58 -9.71
CA LEU A 315 -20.96 -3.06 -9.16
C LEU A 315 -20.98 -3.00 -7.62
N GLN A 316 -20.04 -3.67 -6.97
CA GLN A 316 -19.86 -3.66 -5.52
C GLN A 316 -18.77 -2.68 -5.05
N CYS A 317 -17.93 -2.19 -5.98
CA CYS A 317 -16.84 -1.27 -5.69
C CYS A 317 -17.35 0.15 -5.45
N THR A 318 -16.53 0.97 -4.82
CA THR A 318 -16.80 2.41 -4.64
C THR A 318 -16.92 3.12 -5.98
N PHE A 319 -16.17 2.66 -6.99
CA PHE A 319 -16.17 3.24 -8.32
C PHE A 319 -16.38 2.21 -9.42
N HIS A 320 -17.19 2.56 -10.42
CA HIS A 320 -17.35 1.85 -11.69
C HIS A 320 -17.89 2.81 -12.78
N PRO A 321 -17.74 2.48 -14.08
CA PRO A 321 -18.09 3.41 -15.16
C PRO A 321 -19.51 3.94 -15.21
N PHE A 322 -20.48 3.29 -14.55
CA PHE A 322 -21.89 3.68 -14.59
C PHE A 322 -22.35 4.58 -13.45
N ILE A 323 -21.50 4.87 -12.48
CA ILE A 323 -21.88 5.58 -11.24
C ILE A 323 -22.49 6.97 -11.49
N GLY A 324 -22.10 7.66 -12.57
CA GLY A 324 -22.60 8.97 -12.96
C GLY A 324 -23.84 8.93 -13.88
N PHE A 325 -24.27 7.76 -14.34
CA PHE A 325 -25.39 7.67 -15.29
C PHE A 325 -26.73 7.85 -14.59
N PRO A 326 -27.63 8.72 -15.10
CA PRO A 326 -28.92 8.99 -14.46
C PRO A 326 -29.76 7.74 -14.18
N SER A 327 -29.78 6.78 -15.11
CA SER A 327 -30.50 5.52 -14.92
C SER A 327 -29.91 4.68 -13.81
N TYR A 328 -28.57 4.61 -13.71
CA TYR A 328 -27.91 3.89 -12.63
C TYR A 328 -28.13 4.56 -11.25
N LYS A 329 -28.06 5.88 -11.17
CA LYS A 329 -28.33 6.64 -9.94
C LYS A 329 -29.69 6.31 -9.33
N ARG A 330 -30.71 6.01 -10.16
CA ARG A 330 -32.05 5.62 -9.66
C ARG A 330 -32.07 4.29 -8.92
N ILE A 331 -31.13 3.40 -9.21
CA ILE A 331 -31.05 2.05 -8.62
C ILE A 331 -29.85 1.87 -7.69
N SER A 332 -28.92 2.82 -7.62
CA SER A 332 -27.65 2.70 -6.88
C SER A 332 -27.83 2.38 -5.40
N HIS A 333 -28.94 2.82 -4.80
CA HIS A 333 -29.29 2.59 -3.39
C HIS A 333 -29.86 1.18 -3.11
N LEU A 334 -30.20 0.41 -4.15
CA LEU A 334 -30.74 -0.93 -4.01
C LEU A 334 -29.64 -1.96 -3.66
N PRO A 335 -30.00 -3.08 -3.02
CA PRO A 335 -29.11 -4.23 -2.88
C PRO A 335 -28.58 -4.70 -4.24
N LEU A 336 -27.40 -5.35 -4.24
CA LEU A 336 -26.74 -5.78 -5.47
C LEU A 336 -27.65 -6.64 -6.36
N GLU A 337 -28.35 -7.61 -5.77
CA GLU A 337 -29.26 -8.51 -6.49
C GLU A 337 -30.36 -7.73 -7.25
N GLU A 338 -30.98 -6.76 -6.58
CA GLU A 338 -32.01 -5.93 -7.19
C GLU A 338 -31.46 -4.99 -8.29
N ARG A 339 -30.23 -4.49 -8.10
CA ARG A 339 -29.54 -3.70 -9.14
C ARG A 339 -29.26 -4.54 -10.38
N VAL A 340 -28.75 -5.75 -10.16
CA VAL A 340 -28.45 -6.70 -11.25
C VAL A 340 -29.70 -7.09 -12.00
N ASP A 341 -30.81 -7.37 -11.31
CA ASP A 341 -32.11 -7.70 -11.94
C ASP A 341 -32.61 -6.52 -12.78
N ALA A 342 -32.54 -5.29 -12.27
CA ALA A 342 -32.93 -4.11 -13.04
C ALA A 342 -32.01 -3.90 -14.27
N MET A 343 -30.69 -4.10 -14.11
CA MET A 343 -29.73 -3.96 -15.21
C MET A 343 -29.81 -5.09 -16.25
N ARG A 344 -30.40 -6.23 -15.95
CA ARG A 344 -30.65 -7.32 -16.91
C ARG A 344 -31.79 -7.03 -17.87
N ASP A 345 -32.64 -6.04 -17.57
CA ASP A 345 -33.70 -5.60 -18.47
C ASP A 345 -33.07 -4.94 -19.72
N PRO A 346 -33.37 -5.44 -20.94
CA PRO A 346 -32.86 -4.87 -22.18
C PRO A 346 -33.23 -3.40 -22.40
N ASP A 347 -34.44 -3.00 -21.98
CA ASP A 347 -34.89 -1.61 -22.12
C ASP A 347 -34.13 -0.69 -21.18
N PHE A 348 -33.79 -1.14 -19.98
CA PHE A 348 -32.93 -0.42 -19.04
C PHE A 348 -31.48 -0.26 -19.60
N LYS A 349 -30.92 -1.34 -20.18
CA LYS A 349 -29.62 -1.29 -20.83
C LYS A 349 -29.59 -0.28 -21.97
N GLU A 350 -30.58 -0.34 -22.88
CA GLU A 350 -30.69 0.59 -24.02
C GLU A 350 -30.78 2.05 -23.52
N GLN A 351 -31.63 2.30 -22.54
CA GLN A 351 -31.79 3.62 -21.95
C GLN A 351 -30.46 4.11 -21.35
N LEU A 352 -29.84 3.33 -20.48
CA LEU A 352 -28.58 3.73 -19.81
C LEU A 352 -27.48 4.01 -20.83
N LEU A 353 -27.30 3.14 -21.83
CA LEU A 353 -26.26 3.33 -22.86
C LEU A 353 -26.53 4.53 -23.79
N SER A 354 -27.75 5.05 -23.82
CA SER A 354 -28.11 6.29 -24.55
C SER A 354 -27.83 7.57 -23.75
N GLU A 355 -27.58 7.45 -22.44
CA GLU A 355 -27.32 8.55 -21.54
C GLU A 355 -25.84 9.00 -21.59
N THR A 356 -25.57 10.17 -21.04
CA THR A 356 -24.22 10.65 -20.75
C THR A 356 -24.01 10.68 -19.25
N SER A 357 -22.83 10.25 -18.79
CA SER A 357 -22.47 10.33 -17.38
C SER A 357 -22.49 11.78 -16.90
N GLU A 358 -23.16 12.02 -15.79
CA GLU A 358 -23.03 13.27 -15.05
C GLU A 358 -21.66 13.30 -14.35
N LYS A 359 -21.21 14.49 -13.94
CA LYS A 359 -20.00 14.65 -13.17
C LYS A 359 -20.08 13.85 -11.86
N VAL A 360 -19.04 13.10 -11.53
CA VAL A 360 -18.95 12.26 -10.32
C VAL A 360 -17.94 12.76 -9.30
N ALA A 361 -16.95 13.53 -9.73
CA ALA A 361 -15.94 14.11 -8.85
C ALA A 361 -16.35 15.49 -8.32
N GLY A 362 -15.89 15.86 -7.15
CA GLY A 362 -16.30 17.08 -6.42
C GLY A 362 -17.67 16.90 -5.77
N ASP A 363 -18.28 17.97 -5.29
CA ASP A 363 -19.63 17.98 -4.70
C ASP A 363 -19.82 17.01 -3.51
N GLY A 364 -18.79 16.84 -2.68
CA GLY A 364 -18.84 16.01 -1.47
C GLY A 364 -18.64 14.52 -1.71
N THR A 365 -17.96 14.14 -2.80
CA THR A 365 -17.57 12.75 -3.07
C THR A 365 -16.05 12.57 -2.95
N ALA A 366 -15.63 11.41 -2.46
CA ALA A 366 -14.23 10.99 -2.42
C ALA A 366 -13.63 10.66 -3.81
N ILE A 367 -14.41 10.78 -4.87
CA ILE A 367 -13.98 10.44 -6.22
C ILE A 367 -13.09 11.57 -6.77
N PRO A 368 -11.84 11.29 -7.14
CA PRO A 368 -10.93 12.33 -7.62
C PRO A 368 -11.34 12.86 -9.02
N PRO A 369 -10.99 14.10 -9.37
CA PRO A 369 -11.29 14.72 -10.68
C PRO A 369 -10.84 13.91 -11.88
N LEU A 370 -9.76 13.14 -11.75
CA LEU A 370 -9.26 12.22 -12.76
C LEU A 370 -10.33 11.23 -13.24
N ALA A 371 -11.23 10.81 -12.36
CA ALA A 371 -12.30 9.87 -12.71
C ALA A 371 -13.23 10.42 -13.80
N ASP A 372 -13.63 11.71 -13.73
CA ASP A 372 -14.48 12.33 -14.76
C ASP A 372 -13.77 12.38 -16.12
N ILE A 373 -12.45 12.64 -16.13
CA ILE A 373 -11.64 12.64 -17.35
C ILE A 373 -11.61 11.23 -17.96
N LEU A 374 -11.40 10.22 -17.13
CA LEU A 374 -11.37 8.82 -17.58
C LEU A 374 -12.73 8.37 -18.11
N LEU A 375 -13.82 8.72 -17.43
CA LEU A 375 -15.18 8.36 -17.87
C LEU A 375 -15.55 9.00 -19.23
N GLN A 376 -15.05 10.21 -19.52
CA GLN A 376 -15.24 10.85 -20.82
C GLN A 376 -14.43 10.18 -21.94
N GLN A 377 -13.42 9.40 -21.59
CA GLN A 377 -12.51 8.73 -22.52
C GLN A 377 -12.64 7.20 -22.48
N ILE A 378 -13.83 6.68 -22.20
CA ILE A 378 -14.08 5.24 -21.98
C ILE A 378 -13.55 4.38 -23.13
N ASP A 379 -13.67 4.82 -24.37
CA ASP A 379 -13.19 4.09 -25.54
C ASP A 379 -11.65 3.96 -25.53
N PHE A 380 -10.96 5.01 -25.09
CA PHE A 380 -9.51 4.99 -24.98
C PHE A 380 -9.02 4.15 -23.80
N ILE A 381 -9.59 4.36 -22.62
CA ILE A 381 -9.16 3.62 -21.41
C ILE A 381 -9.51 2.15 -21.47
N SER A 382 -10.54 1.76 -22.23
CA SER A 382 -10.92 0.36 -22.40
C SER A 382 -9.82 -0.50 -23.05
N CYS A 383 -8.86 0.13 -23.77
CA CYS A 383 -7.66 -0.56 -24.27
C CYS A 383 -6.73 -1.06 -23.16
N LYS A 384 -6.83 -0.50 -21.95
CA LYS A 384 -6.08 -0.87 -20.74
C LYS A 384 -6.99 -1.46 -19.65
N MET A 385 -8.23 -1.74 -19.95
CA MET A 385 -9.18 -2.34 -19.00
C MET A 385 -9.31 -3.83 -19.29
N PHE A 386 -9.19 -4.64 -18.27
CA PHE A 386 -9.11 -6.09 -18.40
C PHE A 386 -10.08 -6.79 -17.44
N LYS A 387 -10.71 -7.85 -17.90
CA LYS A 387 -11.50 -8.73 -17.03
C LYS A 387 -10.54 -9.52 -16.13
N LEU A 388 -10.79 -9.53 -14.81
CA LEU A 388 -9.95 -10.28 -13.86
C LEU A 388 -10.21 -11.79 -13.91
N GLY A 389 -11.46 -12.20 -13.95
CA GLY A 389 -11.80 -13.62 -13.92
C GLY A 389 -11.46 -14.31 -12.59
N GLU A 390 -11.39 -15.64 -12.60
CA GLU A 390 -11.11 -16.45 -11.40
C GLU A 390 -9.60 -16.57 -11.09
N ASN A 391 -8.77 -16.48 -12.12
CA ASN A 391 -7.32 -16.54 -12.00
C ASN A 391 -6.75 -15.22 -12.52
N PRO A 392 -6.61 -14.22 -11.65
CA PRO A 392 -6.25 -12.88 -12.06
C PRO A 392 -4.87 -12.82 -12.68
N ASP A 393 -4.80 -12.35 -13.94
CA ASP A 393 -3.57 -11.98 -14.61
C ASP A 393 -3.50 -10.46 -14.69
N TYR A 394 -2.45 -9.89 -14.15
CA TYR A 394 -2.24 -8.44 -14.11
C TYR A 394 -1.27 -7.95 -15.20
N GLU A 395 -0.67 -8.86 -16.00
CA GLU A 395 0.16 -8.53 -17.18
C GLU A 395 -0.53 -9.04 -18.46
N GLN A 396 -1.81 -8.68 -18.65
CA GLN A 396 -2.59 -9.10 -19.81
C GLN A 396 -2.19 -8.30 -21.06
N SER A 397 -2.16 -8.99 -22.21
CA SER A 397 -1.92 -8.33 -23.49
C SER A 397 -3.12 -7.46 -23.91
N VAL A 398 -2.88 -6.51 -24.83
CA VAL A 398 -3.94 -5.66 -25.39
C VAL A 398 -5.07 -6.46 -26.04
N GLU A 399 -4.79 -7.66 -26.54
CA GLU A 399 -5.79 -8.55 -27.16
C GLU A 399 -6.85 -9.04 -26.15
N ALA A 400 -6.52 -9.04 -24.85
CA ALA A 400 -7.46 -9.38 -23.77
C ALA A 400 -8.21 -8.15 -23.23
N SER A 401 -7.96 -6.96 -23.78
CA SER A 401 -8.63 -5.73 -23.30
C SER A 401 -10.11 -5.72 -23.62
N VAL A 402 -10.87 -4.99 -22.81
CA VAL A 402 -12.30 -4.75 -23.04
C VAL A 402 -12.56 -4.17 -24.43
N TYR A 403 -11.70 -3.28 -24.91
CA TYR A 403 -11.78 -2.71 -26.26
C TYR A 403 -11.76 -3.80 -27.33
N LYS A 404 -10.81 -4.73 -27.24
CA LYS A 404 -10.71 -5.85 -28.20
C LYS A 404 -11.86 -6.82 -28.10
N MET A 405 -12.35 -7.09 -26.88
CA MET A 405 -13.55 -7.92 -26.67
C MET A 405 -14.77 -7.26 -27.30
N ALA A 406 -14.96 -5.95 -27.11
CA ALA A 406 -16.06 -5.19 -27.71
C ALA A 406 -16.01 -5.21 -29.25
N GLN A 407 -14.81 -5.06 -29.80
CA GLN A 407 -14.56 -5.13 -31.25
C GLN A 407 -14.94 -6.50 -31.84
N ALA A 408 -14.58 -7.57 -31.15
CA ALA A 408 -14.89 -8.94 -31.57
C ALA A 408 -16.41 -9.22 -31.55
N ASP A 409 -17.12 -8.66 -30.56
CA ASP A 409 -18.57 -8.82 -30.40
C ASP A 409 -19.38 -7.83 -31.24
N GLY A 410 -18.76 -6.84 -31.87
CA GLY A 410 -19.43 -5.82 -32.67
C GLY A 410 -20.26 -4.82 -31.84
N VAL A 411 -19.87 -4.58 -30.59
CA VAL A 411 -20.54 -3.65 -29.64
C VAL A 411 -19.60 -2.51 -29.24
N THR A 412 -20.14 -1.49 -28.55
CA THR A 412 -19.30 -0.42 -27.97
C THR A 412 -18.55 -0.92 -26.73
N PRO A 413 -17.37 -0.35 -26.38
CA PRO A 413 -16.67 -0.67 -25.15
C PRO A 413 -17.55 -0.51 -23.90
N LEU A 414 -18.36 0.55 -23.81
CA LEU A 414 -19.28 0.78 -22.70
C LEU A 414 -20.34 -0.34 -22.58
N SER A 415 -20.89 -0.80 -23.71
CA SER A 415 -21.81 -1.95 -23.72
C SER A 415 -21.13 -3.24 -23.27
N LYS A 416 -19.87 -3.45 -23.66
CA LYS A 416 -19.10 -4.62 -23.24
C LYS A 416 -18.77 -4.59 -21.74
N ILE A 417 -18.40 -3.42 -21.19
CA ILE A 417 -18.22 -3.22 -19.75
C ILE A 417 -19.51 -3.58 -19.00
N TYR A 418 -20.65 -3.10 -19.50
CA TYR A 418 -21.96 -3.41 -18.90
C TYR A 418 -22.20 -4.91 -18.79
N ASP A 419 -21.96 -5.64 -19.86
CA ASP A 419 -22.19 -7.10 -19.88
C ASP A 419 -21.23 -7.84 -18.95
N ILE A 420 -19.95 -7.43 -18.90
CA ILE A 420 -18.97 -8.04 -18.01
C ILE A 420 -19.34 -7.81 -16.54
N LEU A 421 -19.74 -6.59 -16.16
CA LEU A 421 -20.08 -6.28 -14.77
C LEU A 421 -21.36 -7.01 -14.28
N LEU A 422 -22.19 -7.53 -15.17
CA LEU A 422 -23.33 -8.37 -14.82
C LEU A 422 -23.00 -9.87 -14.71
N GLU A 423 -21.83 -10.29 -15.14
CA GLU A 423 -21.40 -11.67 -14.98
C GLU A 423 -21.33 -12.06 -13.49
N LYS A 424 -21.49 -13.35 -13.19
CA LYS A 424 -21.47 -13.90 -11.82
C LYS A 424 -22.43 -13.16 -10.88
N ASP A 425 -23.60 -12.79 -11.39
CA ASP A 425 -24.62 -12.04 -10.63
C ASP A 425 -24.08 -10.70 -10.08
N GLY A 426 -23.33 -9.97 -10.92
CA GLY A 426 -22.78 -8.66 -10.58
C GLY A 426 -21.49 -8.70 -9.75
N GLN A 427 -20.85 -9.86 -9.65
CA GLN A 427 -19.63 -10.04 -8.85
C GLN A 427 -18.37 -10.09 -9.70
N GLU A 428 -18.46 -9.94 -11.03
CA GLU A 428 -17.26 -9.87 -11.86
C GLU A 428 -16.59 -8.50 -11.75
N PHE A 429 -15.26 -8.50 -11.84
CA PHE A 429 -14.45 -7.31 -11.74
C PHE A 429 -13.66 -7.06 -13.01
N LEU A 430 -13.47 -5.77 -13.29
CA LEU A 430 -12.51 -5.27 -14.25
C LEU A 430 -11.31 -4.68 -13.50
N TYR A 431 -10.13 -4.82 -14.06
CA TYR A 431 -8.91 -4.20 -13.61
C TYR A 431 -8.48 -3.11 -14.58
N PHE A 432 -8.24 -1.93 -14.07
CA PHE A 432 -7.74 -0.79 -14.83
C PHE A 432 -6.45 -0.28 -14.18
N PRO A 433 -5.25 -0.62 -14.73
CA PRO A 433 -3.98 -0.10 -14.24
C PRO A 433 -3.85 1.39 -14.58
N ILE A 434 -3.86 2.24 -13.57
CA ILE A 434 -3.66 3.69 -13.71
C ILE A 434 -2.18 3.98 -13.94
N TYR A 435 -1.29 3.30 -13.20
CA TYR A 435 0.15 3.46 -13.28
C TYR A 435 0.84 2.16 -13.69
N ASN A 436 2.07 2.29 -14.19
CA ASN A 436 2.98 1.18 -14.47
C ASN A 436 2.58 0.24 -15.61
N TYR A 437 1.65 0.67 -16.48
CA TYR A 437 1.18 -0.16 -17.60
C TYR A 437 1.00 0.63 -18.91
N THR A 438 1.68 1.75 -19.08
CA THR A 438 1.60 2.61 -20.27
C THR A 438 1.99 1.88 -21.55
N ASP A 439 3.00 1.01 -21.46
CA ASP A 439 3.51 0.22 -22.58
C ASP A 439 2.78 -1.14 -22.77
N LEU A 440 1.67 -1.36 -22.03
CA LEU A 440 0.89 -2.62 -22.04
C LEU A 440 1.74 -3.87 -21.72
N ASN A 441 2.78 -3.70 -20.93
CA ASN A 441 3.64 -4.72 -20.38
C ASN A 441 4.45 -4.17 -19.20
N TYR A 442 5.16 -5.05 -18.47
CA TYR A 442 5.94 -4.66 -17.29
C TYR A 442 7.45 -4.45 -17.55
N SER A 443 7.85 -4.07 -18.76
CA SER A 443 9.27 -3.75 -19.02
C SER A 443 9.76 -2.57 -18.18
N ALA A 444 8.95 -1.50 -18.06
CA ALA A 444 9.26 -0.35 -17.22
C ALA A 444 9.29 -0.72 -15.72
N VAL A 445 8.33 -1.54 -15.27
CA VAL A 445 8.29 -2.05 -13.88
C VAL A 445 9.54 -2.86 -13.56
N HIS A 446 9.96 -3.73 -14.47
CA HIS A 446 11.21 -4.49 -14.29
C HIS A 446 12.43 -3.58 -14.13
N GLU A 447 12.57 -2.57 -15.02
CA GLU A 447 13.68 -1.62 -14.98
C GLU A 447 13.67 -0.81 -13.66
N MET A 448 12.50 -0.35 -13.22
CA MET A 448 12.33 0.37 -11.94
C MET A 448 12.69 -0.51 -10.75
N MET A 449 12.12 -1.72 -10.63
CA MET A 449 12.33 -2.61 -9.48
C MET A 449 13.76 -3.14 -9.37
N THR A 450 14.45 -3.33 -10.49
CA THR A 450 15.82 -3.84 -10.48
C THR A 450 16.89 -2.76 -10.32
N HIS A 451 16.48 -1.49 -10.27
CA HIS A 451 17.40 -0.38 -10.07
C HIS A 451 18.01 -0.40 -8.66
N PRO A 452 19.33 -0.12 -8.50
CA PRO A 452 20.00 -0.20 -7.19
C PRO A 452 19.42 0.69 -6.09
N GLN A 453 18.73 1.77 -6.46
CA GLN A 453 18.07 2.68 -5.50
C GLN A 453 16.59 2.34 -5.27
N ALA A 454 16.04 1.35 -5.98
CA ALA A 454 14.68 0.91 -5.76
C ALA A 454 14.52 0.22 -4.40
N ILE A 455 13.32 0.31 -3.86
CA ILE A 455 12.85 -0.43 -2.69
C ILE A 455 11.38 -0.79 -2.90
N MET A 456 10.96 -1.97 -2.47
CA MET A 456 9.55 -2.36 -2.58
C MET A 456 8.68 -1.53 -1.64
N GLY A 457 7.54 -1.09 -2.15
CA GLY A 457 6.56 -0.29 -1.42
C GLY A 457 5.27 -0.13 -2.23
N LEU A 458 4.46 0.86 -1.88
CA LEU A 458 3.22 1.20 -2.60
C LEU A 458 2.19 0.06 -2.62
N SER A 459 2.14 -0.74 -1.55
CA SER A 459 1.16 -1.83 -1.39
C SER A 459 -0.21 -1.32 -0.93
N ASP A 460 -0.23 -0.16 -0.30
CA ASP A 460 -1.41 0.53 0.23
C ASP A 460 -2.30 -0.37 1.10
N GLY A 461 -1.67 -1.28 1.88
CA GLY A 461 -2.39 -2.14 2.81
C GLY A 461 -3.22 -1.31 3.80
N GLY A 462 -4.54 -1.57 3.85
CA GLY A 462 -5.49 -0.81 4.67
C GLY A 462 -6.12 0.40 3.99
N ALA A 463 -5.70 0.76 2.77
CA ALA A 463 -6.21 1.87 1.98
C ALA A 463 -7.03 1.42 0.77
N HIS A 464 -7.72 2.39 0.14
CA HIS A 464 -8.46 2.24 -1.10
C HIS A 464 -9.38 1.01 -1.10
N VAL A 465 -9.99 0.81 0.07
CA VAL A 465 -10.62 -0.47 0.46
C VAL A 465 -11.75 -0.91 -0.47
N GLY A 466 -12.38 0.02 -1.19
CA GLY A 466 -13.44 -0.27 -2.15
C GLY A 466 -12.95 -0.46 -3.59
N THR A 467 -11.66 -0.23 -3.88
CA THR A 467 -11.16 -0.15 -5.26
C THR A 467 -9.80 -0.79 -5.52
N VAL A 468 -9.00 -1.13 -4.50
CA VAL A 468 -7.61 -1.60 -4.66
C VAL A 468 -7.35 -2.88 -3.86
N CYS A 469 -6.47 -3.76 -4.36
CA CYS A 469 -6.03 -5.01 -3.70
C CYS A 469 -4.50 -5.15 -3.73
N ASP A 470 -3.75 -4.05 -3.63
CA ASP A 470 -2.30 -4.02 -3.86
C ASP A 470 -1.48 -4.57 -2.68
N ALA A 471 -2.07 -4.73 -1.48
CA ALA A 471 -1.45 -5.46 -0.37
C ALA A 471 -1.04 -6.92 -0.73
N SER A 472 -1.52 -7.44 -1.86
CA SER A 472 -1.11 -8.72 -2.44
C SER A 472 0.25 -8.70 -3.15
N PHE A 473 0.93 -7.56 -3.21
CA PHE A 473 2.23 -7.39 -3.89
C PHE A 473 3.31 -8.39 -3.48
N PRO A 474 3.48 -8.77 -2.20
CA PRO A 474 4.49 -9.77 -1.85
C PRO A 474 4.23 -11.12 -2.51
N THR A 475 2.98 -11.60 -2.49
CA THR A 475 2.61 -12.85 -3.16
C THR A 475 2.76 -12.74 -4.67
N TYR A 476 2.36 -11.61 -5.27
CA TYR A 476 2.50 -11.37 -6.71
C TYR A 476 3.97 -11.38 -7.15
N LEU A 477 4.86 -10.76 -6.39
CA LEU A 477 6.30 -10.75 -6.68
C LEU A 477 6.86 -12.19 -6.73
N LEU A 478 6.47 -13.03 -5.77
CA LEU A 478 6.91 -14.42 -5.72
C LEU A 478 6.30 -15.29 -6.83
N CYS A 479 5.00 -15.13 -7.13
CA CYS A 479 4.33 -15.90 -8.17
C CYS A 479 4.76 -15.45 -9.56
N HIS A 480 4.45 -14.20 -9.89
CA HIS A 480 4.61 -13.70 -11.26
C HIS A 480 6.09 -13.49 -11.60
N TRP A 481 6.80 -12.66 -10.84
CA TRP A 481 8.16 -12.28 -11.18
C TRP A 481 9.20 -13.37 -10.96
N ALA A 482 9.06 -14.18 -9.92
CA ALA A 482 10.05 -15.21 -9.62
C ALA A 482 9.72 -16.60 -10.24
N ARG A 483 8.55 -16.76 -10.90
CA ARG A 483 8.14 -18.06 -11.41
C ARG A 483 7.41 -18.02 -12.75
N ASP A 484 6.32 -17.25 -12.85
CA ASP A 484 5.30 -17.46 -13.90
C ASP A 484 5.42 -16.51 -15.09
N ARG A 485 6.14 -15.39 -14.96
CA ARG A 485 6.25 -14.36 -15.99
C ARG A 485 6.80 -14.91 -17.30
N LYS A 486 6.09 -14.66 -18.41
CA LYS A 486 6.43 -15.11 -19.77
C LYS A 486 6.75 -13.96 -20.71
N GLN A 487 6.33 -12.75 -20.40
CA GLN A 487 6.45 -11.58 -21.30
C GLN A 487 7.76 -10.79 -21.10
N GLY A 488 8.78 -11.39 -20.49
CA GLY A 488 10.06 -10.74 -20.26
C GLY A 488 10.90 -11.45 -19.21
N PRO A 489 11.97 -10.80 -18.71
CA PRO A 489 12.85 -11.43 -17.72
C PRO A 489 12.11 -11.66 -16.39
N GLN A 490 12.47 -12.75 -15.74
CA GLN A 490 12.07 -13.04 -14.36
C GLN A 490 13.10 -12.45 -13.38
N ILE A 491 12.72 -12.37 -12.11
CA ILE A 491 13.60 -11.99 -11.00
C ILE A 491 14.00 -13.29 -10.26
N PRO A 492 15.29 -13.54 -9.96
CA PRO A 492 15.69 -14.68 -9.15
C PRO A 492 14.95 -14.69 -7.80
N LEU A 493 14.47 -15.84 -7.34
CA LEU A 493 13.69 -15.95 -6.11
C LEU A 493 14.43 -15.43 -4.89
N ALA A 494 15.75 -15.67 -4.78
CA ALA A 494 16.58 -15.11 -3.71
C ALA A 494 16.53 -13.57 -3.70
N ARG A 495 16.55 -12.95 -4.90
CA ARG A 495 16.43 -11.50 -5.05
C ARG A 495 15.03 -11.00 -4.66
N ALA A 496 13.97 -11.69 -5.09
CA ALA A 496 12.59 -11.35 -4.73
C ALA A 496 12.38 -11.38 -3.20
N VAL A 497 12.91 -12.41 -2.53
CA VAL A 497 12.88 -12.50 -1.06
C VAL A 497 13.66 -11.34 -0.42
N GLN A 498 14.85 -11.02 -0.90
CA GLN A 498 15.66 -9.91 -0.40
C GLN A 498 14.91 -8.56 -0.49
N MET A 499 14.23 -8.31 -1.62
CA MET A 499 13.44 -7.09 -1.85
C MET A 499 12.29 -6.93 -0.85
N LEU A 500 11.68 -8.04 -0.42
CA LEU A 500 10.57 -8.04 0.55
C LEU A 500 11.02 -8.07 2.01
N THR A 501 12.32 -8.19 2.27
CA THR A 501 12.81 -8.46 3.63
C THR A 501 13.95 -7.53 4.04
N SER A 502 15.19 -7.92 3.79
CA SER A 502 16.37 -7.19 4.33
C SER A 502 16.50 -5.78 3.77
N GLU A 503 16.15 -5.52 2.53
CA GLU A 503 16.25 -4.17 1.96
C GLU A 503 15.33 -3.18 2.66
N ILE A 504 14.10 -3.61 2.99
CA ILE A 504 13.16 -2.78 3.74
C ILE A 504 13.62 -2.63 5.18
N ALA A 505 14.06 -3.72 5.82
CA ALA A 505 14.57 -3.68 7.18
C ALA A 505 15.76 -2.72 7.31
N ASP A 506 16.72 -2.80 6.39
CA ASP A 506 17.91 -1.92 6.38
C ASP A 506 17.53 -0.46 6.12
N TYR A 507 16.56 -0.21 5.25
CA TYR A 507 16.09 1.15 4.97
C TYR A 507 15.44 1.79 6.20
N VAL A 508 14.53 1.09 6.87
CA VAL A 508 13.83 1.60 8.06
C VAL A 508 14.77 1.65 9.28
N GLY A 509 15.79 0.78 9.31
CA GLY A 509 16.73 0.63 10.43
C GLY A 509 16.31 -0.46 11.41
N PHE A 510 15.51 -1.43 11.00
CA PHE A 510 15.19 -2.60 11.82
C PHE A 510 16.39 -3.55 11.88
N THR A 511 16.95 -3.73 13.07
CA THR A 511 18.15 -4.56 13.25
C THR A 511 17.87 -5.99 13.67
N ASP A 512 16.63 -6.30 14.08
CA ASP A 512 16.24 -7.59 14.65
C ASP A 512 15.44 -8.51 13.71
N ARG A 513 15.12 -8.06 12.49
CA ARG A 513 14.26 -8.74 11.52
C ARG A 513 14.74 -8.60 10.08
N GLY A 514 14.03 -9.19 9.11
CA GLY A 514 14.33 -9.14 7.69
C GLY A 514 15.39 -10.14 7.22
N ARG A 515 15.96 -10.93 8.13
CA ARG A 515 16.95 -11.99 7.82
C ARG A 515 16.73 -13.22 8.68
N LEU A 516 17.00 -14.40 8.11
CA LEU A 516 17.12 -15.64 8.88
C LEU A 516 18.55 -15.77 9.39
N GLU A 517 18.81 -15.20 10.55
CA GLU A 517 20.10 -15.24 11.24
C GLU A 517 19.89 -15.55 12.73
N VAL A 518 20.81 -16.30 13.32
CA VAL A 518 20.76 -16.64 14.75
C VAL A 518 20.72 -15.37 15.60
N GLY A 519 19.80 -15.30 16.54
CA GLY A 519 19.56 -14.17 17.43
C GLY A 519 18.52 -13.16 16.93
N LYS A 520 18.17 -13.17 15.64
CA LYS A 520 17.07 -12.34 15.09
C LYS A 520 15.70 -12.84 15.58
N LYS A 521 14.72 -11.95 15.54
CA LYS A 521 13.32 -12.26 15.82
C LYS A 521 12.83 -13.35 14.86
N ALA A 522 12.12 -14.33 15.39
CA ALA A 522 11.61 -15.44 14.59
C ALA A 522 10.31 -15.02 13.87
N ASN A 523 10.46 -14.14 12.89
CA ASN A 523 9.46 -13.78 11.91
C ASN A 523 9.81 -14.52 10.62
N ILE A 524 9.03 -15.56 10.27
CA ILE A 524 9.40 -16.56 9.27
C ILE A 524 8.19 -16.95 8.44
N ASN A 525 8.35 -17.08 7.12
CA ASN A 525 7.37 -17.70 6.25
C ASN A 525 7.85 -19.09 5.77
N VAL A 526 6.93 -20.03 5.75
CA VAL A 526 7.07 -21.35 5.12
C VAL A 526 6.07 -21.42 4.00
N ILE A 527 6.54 -21.50 2.76
CA ILE A 527 5.71 -21.30 1.56
C ILE A 527 5.87 -22.45 0.58
N ASP A 528 4.78 -23.07 0.18
CA ASP A 528 4.72 -23.94 -1.00
C ASP A 528 4.78 -23.09 -2.26
N HIS A 529 5.96 -22.60 -2.61
CA HIS A 529 6.17 -21.69 -3.73
C HIS A 529 5.73 -22.29 -5.07
N LYS A 530 5.79 -23.60 -5.21
CA LYS A 530 5.36 -24.28 -6.43
C LYS A 530 3.86 -24.12 -6.69
N ASN A 531 3.05 -24.15 -5.64
CA ASN A 531 1.61 -24.04 -5.70
C ASN A 531 1.08 -22.68 -5.19
N LEU A 532 1.99 -21.76 -4.83
CA LEU A 532 1.61 -20.40 -4.41
C LEU A 532 0.85 -19.70 -5.52
N ARG A 533 -0.33 -19.13 -5.19
CA ARG A 533 -1.15 -18.38 -6.15
C ARG A 533 -2.00 -17.33 -5.44
N LEU A 534 -2.35 -16.29 -6.20
CA LEU A 534 -3.38 -15.32 -5.84
C LEU A 534 -4.75 -15.80 -6.35
N HIS A 535 -5.79 -15.57 -5.57
CA HIS A 535 -7.17 -15.74 -5.98
C HIS A 535 -7.75 -14.43 -6.54
N ALA A 536 -8.94 -14.51 -7.14
CA ALA A 536 -9.69 -13.32 -7.52
C ALA A 536 -10.01 -12.50 -6.26
N PRO A 537 -9.96 -11.16 -6.33
CA PRO A 537 -10.46 -10.33 -5.24
C PRO A 537 -11.97 -10.55 -5.07
N HIS A 538 -12.44 -10.31 -3.84
CA HIS A 538 -13.86 -10.39 -3.50
C HIS A 538 -14.21 -9.37 -2.43
N MET A 539 -15.48 -8.99 -2.37
CA MET A 539 -15.98 -8.03 -1.40
C MET A 539 -16.34 -8.72 -0.08
N VAL A 540 -15.89 -8.18 1.04
CA VAL A 540 -16.27 -8.62 2.39
C VAL A 540 -16.88 -7.47 3.18
N LYS A 541 -17.72 -7.77 4.17
CA LYS A 541 -18.34 -6.80 5.09
C LYS A 541 -17.81 -7.03 6.49
N ASP A 542 -16.63 -6.53 6.76
CA ASP A 542 -15.92 -6.73 8.03
C ASP A 542 -15.34 -5.44 8.63
N LEU A 543 -15.61 -4.30 8.01
CA LEU A 543 -15.28 -3.00 8.58
C LEU A 543 -16.33 -2.57 9.62
N PRO A 544 -15.98 -1.68 10.57
CA PRO A 544 -16.94 -1.06 11.49
C PRO A 544 -18.15 -0.48 10.77
N ALA A 545 -19.27 -0.30 11.47
CA ALA A 545 -20.55 0.14 10.92
C ALA A 545 -21.08 -0.73 9.76
N GLY A 546 -20.59 -1.96 9.59
CA GLY A 546 -20.95 -2.84 8.48
C GLY A 546 -20.37 -2.41 7.13
N GLY A 547 -19.34 -1.59 7.14
CA GLY A 547 -18.59 -1.19 5.95
C GLY A 547 -17.99 -2.39 5.22
N GLN A 548 -17.78 -2.24 3.93
CA GLN A 548 -17.24 -3.31 3.08
C GLN A 548 -15.90 -2.93 2.49
N ARG A 549 -15.09 -3.96 2.19
CA ARG A 549 -13.81 -3.81 1.52
C ARG A 549 -13.52 -4.95 0.56
N LEU A 550 -12.61 -4.70 -0.38
CA LEU A 550 -12.00 -5.75 -1.20
C LEU A 550 -10.93 -6.49 -0.40
N LEU A 551 -10.99 -7.81 -0.45
CA LEU A 551 -9.89 -8.68 -0.03
C LEU A 551 -9.43 -9.53 -1.22
N GLN A 552 -8.13 -9.82 -1.25
CA GLN A 552 -7.56 -10.79 -2.16
C GLN A 552 -6.80 -11.83 -1.34
N GLU A 553 -7.18 -13.08 -1.46
CA GLU A 553 -6.55 -14.18 -0.75
C GLU A 553 -5.44 -14.82 -1.57
N ALA A 554 -4.57 -15.54 -0.88
CA ALA A 554 -3.55 -16.38 -1.48
C ALA A 554 -3.66 -17.81 -0.95
N THR A 555 -3.16 -18.79 -1.71
CA THR A 555 -2.96 -20.17 -1.27
C THR A 555 -1.49 -20.53 -1.43
N GLY A 556 -0.93 -21.21 -0.42
CA GLY A 556 0.46 -21.69 -0.44
C GLY A 556 1.27 -21.27 0.78
N TYR A 557 0.71 -20.50 1.71
CA TYR A 557 1.34 -20.22 3.00
C TYR A 557 1.11 -21.37 3.96
N ILE A 558 2.08 -22.30 4.06
CA ILE A 558 2.03 -23.43 4.98
C ILE A 558 2.04 -22.90 6.41
N ALA A 559 2.91 -21.93 6.71
CA ALA A 559 2.91 -21.23 7.99
C ALA A 559 3.53 -19.83 7.83
N THR A 560 2.96 -18.86 8.58
CA THR A 560 3.62 -17.59 8.89
C THR A 560 3.83 -17.54 10.41
N VAL A 561 5.05 -17.26 10.80
CA VAL A 561 5.50 -17.21 12.19
C VAL A 561 5.85 -15.76 12.53
N VAL A 562 5.35 -15.27 13.67
CA VAL A 562 5.69 -13.95 14.22
C VAL A 562 6.11 -14.17 15.68
N ASP A 563 7.28 -13.65 16.04
CA ASP A 563 7.84 -13.81 17.39
C ASP A 563 7.81 -15.28 17.88
N GLY A 564 8.14 -16.22 16.97
CA GLY A 564 8.16 -17.65 17.25
C GLY A 564 6.78 -18.31 17.37
N LYS A 565 5.67 -17.60 17.14
CA LYS A 565 4.31 -18.14 17.16
C LYS A 565 3.74 -18.23 15.75
N VAL A 566 3.09 -19.35 15.44
CA VAL A 566 2.44 -19.57 14.15
C VAL A 566 1.14 -18.77 14.12
N VAL A 567 1.10 -17.70 13.34
CA VAL A 567 -0.06 -16.81 13.22
C VAL A 567 -0.94 -17.14 12.02
N VAL A 568 -0.35 -17.71 10.96
CA VAL A 568 -1.06 -18.30 9.82
C VAL A 568 -0.64 -19.74 9.69
N GLU A 569 -1.59 -20.63 9.47
CA GLU A 569 -1.36 -22.06 9.21
C GLU A 569 -2.28 -22.54 8.10
N HIS A 570 -1.69 -23.08 7.02
CA HIS A 570 -2.42 -23.48 5.82
C HIS A 570 -3.40 -22.40 5.33
N ASP A 571 -2.83 -21.22 5.09
CA ASP A 571 -3.52 -20.04 4.58
C ASP A 571 -4.59 -19.44 5.51
N LYS A 572 -4.68 -19.89 6.78
CA LYS A 572 -5.68 -19.43 7.74
C LYS A 572 -5.07 -18.83 8.98
N LEU A 573 -5.65 -17.74 9.46
CA LEU A 573 -5.29 -17.14 10.74
C LEU A 573 -5.56 -18.12 11.90
N THR A 574 -4.60 -18.21 12.82
CA THR A 574 -4.72 -19.06 14.03
C THR A 574 -5.38 -18.34 15.19
N GLY A 575 -5.54 -17.01 15.10
CA GLY A 575 -6.03 -16.16 16.18
C GLY A 575 -4.97 -15.78 17.23
N LEU A 576 -3.72 -16.20 17.06
CA LEU A 576 -2.61 -15.76 17.93
C LEU A 576 -2.17 -14.36 17.56
N ARG A 577 -1.85 -13.53 18.57
CA ARG A 577 -1.51 -12.11 18.42
C ARG A 577 -0.19 -11.78 19.13
N PRO A 578 0.95 -12.30 18.65
CA PRO A 578 2.25 -12.03 19.24
C PRO A 578 2.87 -10.70 18.80
N GLY A 579 2.35 -10.10 17.73
CA GLY A 579 2.85 -8.85 17.15
C GLY A 579 2.68 -7.67 18.10
N ARG A 580 3.57 -6.70 17.97
CA ARG A 580 3.66 -5.51 18.83
C ARG A 580 3.99 -4.28 18.00
N LEU A 581 3.68 -3.12 18.58
CA LEU A 581 4.17 -1.84 18.07
C LEU A 581 5.70 -1.80 18.16
N VAL A 582 6.35 -1.53 17.04
CA VAL A 582 7.81 -1.38 16.96
C VAL A 582 8.16 0.09 17.13
N ARG A 583 8.94 0.41 18.16
CA ARG A 583 9.43 1.77 18.43
C ARG A 583 10.93 1.83 18.18
N LEU A 584 11.39 2.81 17.40
CA LEU A 584 12.81 3.05 17.18
C LEU A 584 13.38 4.05 18.19
N GLY A 585 14.73 4.07 18.34
CA GLY A 585 15.43 5.02 19.20
C GLY A 585 15.24 4.84 20.71
N GLN A 586 14.36 3.95 21.14
CA GLN A 586 14.19 3.64 22.55
C GLN A 586 15.25 2.61 22.98
N LYS A 587 15.98 2.89 24.07
CA LYS A 587 16.85 1.89 24.69
C LYS A 587 15.95 0.77 25.20
N ALA A 588 16.27 -0.49 24.85
CA ALA A 588 15.63 -1.64 25.44
C ALA A 588 15.65 -1.49 26.97
N ALA A 589 14.45 -1.52 27.58
CA ALA A 589 14.28 -1.40 29.01
C ALA A 589 14.85 -2.63 29.74
#